data_82eafe2ba974a082f86ff0e3d5cdceaf
#
_entry.id   82eafe2ba974a082f86ff0e3d5cdceaf
#
_cell.length_a   1.000
_cell.length_b   1.000
_cell.length_c   1.000
_cell.angle_alpha   90.00
_cell.angle_beta   90.00
_cell.angle_gamma   90.00
#
_symmetry.space_group_name_H-M   'P 1'
#
loop_
_entity.id
_entity.type
_entity.pdbx_description
1 polymer ?
#
loop_
_entity_poly.entity_id
_entity_poly.type
_entity_poly.pdbx_seq_one_letter_code
_entity_poly.pdbx_strand_id
1 'polypeptide(L)'
;IMFRDVTTLFLNAHGLKAAIDEMVKPYRNLKIHKVAGLEARGFILGGAIADRLSVGFVPIRKAGKLPGNVISQDYELEYGQATLELHDDCIEASDKILLVDDLLATGGTAEAGIKLIEKLGGEVISCSFIIDLPELGGRKHLVQMGFEVNALCDFEGD
;
A
#
# COMPACT_ATOMS: atom_id res chain seq x y z
N ILE A 1 -0.92 -5.94 22.07
CA ILE A 1 -1.51 -6.14 20.74
C ILE A 1 -0.98 -7.43 20.14
N MET A 2 -1.87 -8.26 19.71
CA MET A 2 -1.46 -9.45 19.00
C MET A 2 -1.07 -9.07 17.58
N PHE A 3 0.16 -9.37 17.22
CA PHE A 3 0.65 -9.10 15.88
C PHE A 3 0.19 -10.20 14.92
N ARG A 4 -0.42 -9.80 13.81
CA ARG A 4 -0.87 -10.74 12.78
C ARG A 4 0.18 -10.79 11.69
N ASP A 5 0.86 -11.91 11.59
CA ASP A 5 1.96 -12.10 10.65
C ASP A 5 1.47 -12.80 9.39
N VAL A 6 1.54 -12.10 8.27
CA VAL A 6 1.09 -12.62 6.97
C VAL A 6 2.13 -13.52 6.31
N THR A 7 3.35 -13.61 6.85
CA THR A 7 4.39 -14.40 6.20
C THR A 7 4.04 -15.88 6.16
N THR A 8 3.28 -16.39 7.13
CA THR A 8 2.83 -17.77 7.09
C THR A 8 1.87 -18.01 5.92
N LEU A 9 1.03 -17.02 5.60
CA LEU A 9 0.17 -17.09 4.42
C LEU A 9 1.01 -17.15 3.14
N PHE A 10 2.08 -16.38 3.08
CA PHE A 10 2.95 -16.34 1.89
C PHE A 10 3.69 -17.65 1.65
N LEU A 11 3.93 -18.43 2.69
CA LEU A 11 4.61 -19.72 2.58
C LEU A 11 3.73 -20.79 1.95
N ASN A 12 2.42 -20.59 1.93
CA ASN A 12 1.48 -21.55 1.37
C ASN A 12 1.09 -21.11 -0.04
N ALA A 13 1.38 -21.92 -1.05
CA ALA A 13 1.13 -21.56 -2.44
C ALA A 13 -0.34 -21.27 -2.70
N HIS A 14 -1.24 -22.07 -2.16
CA HIS A 14 -2.68 -21.83 -2.32
C HIS A 14 -3.14 -20.57 -1.58
N GLY A 15 -2.61 -20.35 -0.38
CA GLY A 15 -2.93 -19.16 0.41
C GLY A 15 -2.48 -17.88 -0.27
N LEU A 16 -1.24 -17.86 -0.75
CA LEU A 16 -0.72 -16.69 -1.46
C LEU A 16 -1.51 -16.42 -2.73
N LYS A 17 -1.75 -17.46 -3.53
CA LYS A 17 -2.54 -17.30 -4.76
C LYS A 17 -3.94 -16.79 -4.48
N ALA A 18 -4.61 -17.35 -3.49
CA ALA A 18 -5.97 -16.94 -3.13
C ALA A 18 -6.01 -15.49 -2.67
N ALA A 19 -5.03 -15.07 -1.87
CA ALA A 19 -4.95 -13.68 -1.41
C ALA A 19 -4.78 -12.73 -2.59
N ILE A 20 -3.86 -13.03 -3.50
CA ILE A 20 -3.63 -12.19 -4.67
C ILE A 20 -4.88 -12.14 -5.55
N ASP A 21 -5.53 -13.30 -5.79
CA ASP A 21 -6.75 -13.36 -6.60
C ASP A 21 -7.84 -12.46 -6.01
N GLU A 22 -8.02 -12.51 -4.69
CA GLU A 22 -9.04 -11.68 -4.03
C GLU A 22 -8.67 -10.19 -4.05
N MET A 23 -7.39 -9.86 -3.88
CA MET A 23 -6.95 -8.46 -3.92
C MET A 23 -7.08 -7.85 -5.31
N VAL A 24 -6.92 -8.63 -6.36
CA VAL A 24 -7.03 -8.16 -7.74
C VAL A 24 -8.47 -7.97 -8.17
N LYS A 25 -9.37 -8.77 -7.63
CA LYS A 25 -10.76 -8.85 -8.09
C LYS A 25 -11.48 -7.50 -8.24
N PRO A 26 -11.42 -6.58 -7.25
CA PRO A 26 -12.12 -5.30 -7.38
C PRO A 26 -11.56 -4.40 -8.49
N TYR A 27 -10.35 -4.69 -8.96
CA TYR A 27 -9.60 -3.78 -9.84
C TYR A 27 -9.50 -4.24 -11.28
N ARG A 28 -9.98 -5.44 -11.61
CA ARG A 28 -9.83 -6.01 -12.95
C ARG A 28 -10.44 -5.16 -14.07
N ASN A 29 -11.53 -4.48 -13.75
CA ASN A 29 -12.26 -3.68 -14.75
C ASN A 29 -12.06 -2.17 -14.55
N LEU A 30 -11.14 -1.79 -13.69
CA LEU A 30 -10.80 -0.40 -13.46
C LEU A 30 -9.52 -0.05 -14.19
N LYS A 31 -9.41 1.22 -14.60
CA LYS A 31 -8.18 1.68 -15.22
C LYS A 31 -7.18 2.02 -14.13
N ILE A 32 -6.10 1.25 -14.11
CA ILE A 32 -4.97 1.46 -13.20
C ILE A 32 -3.73 1.54 -14.07
N HIS A 33 -2.90 2.56 -13.83
CA HIS A 33 -1.65 2.74 -14.57
C HIS A 33 -0.48 2.06 -13.88
N LYS A 34 -0.43 2.08 -12.54
CA LYS A 34 0.66 1.48 -11.77
C LYS A 34 0.14 1.05 -10.40
N VAL A 35 0.83 0.08 -9.82
CA VAL A 35 0.62 -0.35 -8.45
C VAL A 35 1.80 0.15 -7.63
N ALA A 36 1.53 0.81 -6.51
CA ALA A 36 2.55 1.24 -5.57
C ALA A 36 2.48 0.37 -4.33
N GLY A 37 3.61 -0.08 -3.84
CA GLY A 37 3.69 -0.91 -2.64
C GLY A 37 4.59 -0.31 -1.59
N LEU A 38 4.20 -0.49 -0.33
CA LEU A 38 4.96 -0.01 0.82
C LEU A 38 5.91 -1.11 1.32
N GLU A 39 7.18 -0.76 1.54
CA GLU A 39 8.15 -1.77 2.02
C GLU A 39 7.74 -2.28 3.39
N ALA A 40 7.99 -3.55 3.67
CA ALA A 40 8.65 -4.49 2.77
C ALA A 40 7.65 -5.48 2.17
N ARG A 41 6.67 -5.94 2.96
CA ARG A 41 5.74 -6.98 2.52
C ARG A 41 4.77 -6.49 1.46
N GLY A 42 4.52 -5.19 1.39
CA GLY A 42 3.73 -4.59 0.31
C GLY A 42 4.37 -4.77 -1.07
N PHE A 43 5.68 -4.98 -1.13
CA PHE A 43 6.36 -5.24 -2.40
C PHE A 43 5.98 -6.61 -2.97
N ILE A 44 5.89 -7.62 -2.10
CA ILE A 44 5.52 -8.98 -2.52
C ILE A 44 4.12 -8.95 -3.14
N LEU A 45 3.18 -8.35 -2.43
CA LEU A 45 1.79 -8.26 -2.87
C LEU A 45 1.66 -7.34 -4.09
N GLY A 46 2.29 -6.17 -4.01
CA GLY A 46 2.19 -5.17 -5.08
C GLY A 46 2.77 -5.65 -6.38
N GLY A 47 3.91 -6.33 -6.34
CA GLY A 47 4.52 -6.89 -7.53
C GLY A 47 3.63 -7.94 -8.19
N ALA A 48 3.05 -8.84 -7.39
CA ALA A 48 2.14 -9.86 -7.92
C ALA A 48 0.87 -9.24 -8.51
N ILE A 49 0.30 -8.24 -7.84
CA ILE A 49 -0.91 -7.56 -8.31
C ILE A 49 -0.61 -6.81 -9.61
N ALA A 50 0.51 -6.10 -9.67
CA ALA A 50 0.92 -5.38 -10.88
C ALA A 50 1.03 -6.31 -12.08
N ASP A 51 1.66 -7.48 -11.88
CA ASP A 51 1.79 -8.50 -12.91
C ASP A 51 0.41 -8.97 -13.38
N ARG A 52 -0.49 -9.26 -12.43
CA ARG A 52 -1.86 -9.70 -12.76
C ARG A 52 -2.66 -8.65 -13.52
N LEU A 53 -2.42 -7.38 -13.23
CA LEU A 53 -3.11 -6.27 -13.89
C LEU A 53 -2.39 -5.78 -15.14
N SER A 54 -1.23 -6.33 -15.45
CA SER A 54 -0.38 -5.95 -16.60
C SER A 54 0.03 -4.49 -16.55
N VAL A 55 0.44 -4.03 -15.37
CA VAL A 55 0.92 -2.67 -15.15
C VAL A 55 2.26 -2.70 -14.42
N GLY A 56 2.92 -1.55 -14.32
CA GLY A 56 4.18 -1.42 -13.61
C GLY A 56 4.00 -1.32 -12.10
N PHE A 57 5.12 -1.51 -11.40
CA PHE A 57 5.16 -1.45 -9.94
C PHE A 57 6.08 -0.31 -9.47
N VAL A 58 5.63 0.43 -8.48
CA VAL A 58 6.35 1.56 -7.89
C VAL A 58 6.68 1.23 -6.44
N PRO A 59 7.96 1.09 -6.09
CA PRO A 59 8.34 0.86 -4.70
C PRO A 59 8.36 2.16 -3.91
N ILE A 60 7.71 2.16 -2.75
CA ILE A 60 7.79 3.24 -1.78
C ILE A 60 8.61 2.70 -0.61
N ARG A 61 9.75 3.32 -0.33
CA ARG A 61 10.72 2.79 0.60
C ARG A 61 11.02 3.75 1.74
N LYS A 62 11.58 3.21 2.81
CA LYS A 62 12.12 4.04 3.89
C LYS A 62 13.33 4.82 3.40
N ALA A 63 13.59 5.96 4.03
CA ALA A 63 14.65 6.87 3.62
C ALA A 63 16.01 6.17 3.50
N GLY A 64 16.77 6.55 2.47
CA GLY A 64 18.12 6.08 2.26
C GLY A 64 18.27 4.79 1.50
N LYS A 65 17.17 4.19 1.04
CA LYS A 65 17.23 2.89 0.34
C LYS A 65 17.11 2.97 -1.17
N LEU A 66 16.58 4.07 -1.69
CA LEU A 66 16.45 4.25 -3.14
C LEU A 66 17.66 5.00 -3.70
N PRO A 67 18.26 4.52 -4.79
CA PRO A 67 19.30 5.27 -5.46
C PRO A 67 18.72 6.40 -6.28
N GLY A 68 19.54 7.42 -6.57
CA GLY A 68 19.16 8.51 -7.45
C GLY A 68 18.29 9.55 -6.79
N ASN A 69 17.55 10.28 -7.61
CA ASN A 69 16.73 11.40 -7.12
C ASN A 69 15.41 10.90 -6.58
N VAL A 70 15.08 11.36 -5.38
CA VAL A 70 13.85 10.95 -4.69
C VAL A 70 13.12 12.17 -4.16
N ILE A 71 11.81 12.00 -3.94
CA ILE A 71 11.03 12.89 -3.09
C ILE A 71 10.73 12.16 -1.80
N SER A 72 10.45 12.91 -0.75
CA SER A 72 10.26 12.32 0.58
C SER A 72 9.03 12.86 1.28
N GLN A 73 8.53 12.09 2.23
CA GLN A 73 7.41 12.47 3.07
C GLN A 73 7.63 11.91 4.46
N ASP A 74 7.65 12.80 5.45
CA ASP A 74 7.74 12.42 6.85
C ASP A 74 6.39 11.98 7.37
N TYR A 75 6.40 11.07 8.34
CA TYR A 75 5.21 10.69 9.07
C TYR A 75 5.58 10.35 10.50
N GLU A 76 4.61 10.48 11.40
CA GLU A 76 4.85 10.27 12.80
C GLU A 76 4.66 8.81 13.19
N LEU A 77 5.56 8.32 14.02
CA LEU A 77 5.44 7.04 14.70
C LEU A 77 4.99 7.29 16.12
N GLU A 78 4.65 6.21 16.82
CA GLU A 78 4.36 6.29 18.24
C GLU A 78 5.53 6.93 19.00
N TYR A 79 6.75 6.58 18.60
CA TYR A 79 7.97 7.12 19.18
C TYR A 79 8.87 7.67 18.07
N GLY A 80 8.76 8.97 17.79
CA GLY A 80 9.58 9.64 16.81
C GLY A 80 8.94 9.78 15.44
N GLN A 81 9.77 9.95 14.44
CA GLN A 81 9.35 10.15 13.06
C GLN A 81 10.06 9.18 12.13
N ALA A 82 9.44 8.91 11.01
CA ALA A 82 10.04 8.17 9.91
C ALA A 82 9.78 8.90 8.61
N THR A 83 10.52 8.54 7.57
CA THR A 83 10.41 9.18 6.26
C THR A 83 10.31 8.09 5.20
N LEU A 84 9.35 8.26 4.30
CA LEU A 84 9.24 7.43 3.10
C LEU A 84 9.78 8.20 1.90
N GLU A 85 10.28 7.45 0.93
CA GLU A 85 10.83 8.02 -0.31
C GLU A 85 10.28 7.30 -1.52
N LEU A 86 10.24 8.05 -2.62
CA LEU A 86 9.75 7.63 -3.92
C LEU A 86 10.66 8.25 -4.97
N HIS A 87 11.00 7.53 -6.03
CA HIS A 87 11.71 8.13 -7.16
C HIS A 87 10.89 9.27 -7.75
N ASP A 88 11.55 10.36 -8.09
CA ASP A 88 10.88 11.57 -8.55
C ASP A 88 10.32 11.47 -9.98
N ASP A 89 10.67 10.41 -10.72
CA ASP A 89 10.27 10.21 -12.11
C ASP A 89 9.43 8.96 -12.34
N CYS A 90 8.92 8.32 -11.27
CA CYS A 90 8.25 7.03 -11.41
C CYS A 90 6.74 7.11 -11.65
N ILE A 91 6.16 8.28 -11.52
CA ILE A 91 4.71 8.49 -11.71
C ILE A 91 4.53 9.71 -12.60
N GLU A 92 3.66 9.58 -13.59
CA GLU A 92 3.28 10.69 -14.44
C GLU A 92 2.02 11.36 -13.89
N ALA A 93 1.86 12.64 -14.19
CA ALA A 93 0.68 13.37 -13.75
C ALA A 93 -0.59 12.68 -14.26
N SER A 94 -1.58 12.58 -13.39
CA SER A 94 -2.85 11.91 -13.64
C SER A 94 -2.80 10.39 -13.73
N ASP A 95 -1.64 9.77 -13.48
CA ASP A 95 -1.59 8.31 -13.35
C ASP A 95 -2.53 7.84 -12.25
N LYS A 96 -3.28 6.79 -12.52
CA LYS A 96 -4.16 6.16 -11.54
C LYS A 96 -3.42 5.04 -10.84
N ILE A 97 -3.29 5.17 -9.53
CA ILE A 97 -2.41 4.33 -8.72
C ILE A 97 -3.24 3.54 -7.71
N LEU A 98 -2.94 2.25 -7.62
CA LEU A 98 -3.42 1.39 -6.54
C LEU A 98 -2.31 1.28 -5.50
N LEU A 99 -2.59 1.66 -4.26
CA LEU A 99 -1.63 1.55 -3.17
C LEU A 99 -1.87 0.26 -2.40
N VAL A 100 -0.80 -0.49 -2.14
CA VAL A 100 -0.89 -1.84 -1.57
C VAL A 100 0.05 -1.99 -0.39
N ASP A 101 -0.46 -2.61 0.68
CA ASP A 101 0.37 -3.08 1.79
C ASP A 101 -0.29 -4.32 2.39
N ASP A 102 0.39 -4.96 3.34
CA ASP A 102 -0.15 -6.16 3.98
C ASP A 102 -1.13 -5.82 5.11
N LEU A 103 -0.82 -4.82 5.89
CA LEU A 103 -1.54 -4.52 7.14
C LEU A 103 -1.87 -3.03 7.22
N LEU A 104 -3.11 -2.73 7.57
CA LEU A 104 -3.55 -1.37 7.86
C LEU A 104 -3.79 -1.25 9.37
N ALA A 105 -2.96 -0.47 10.02
CA ALA A 105 -3.06 -0.21 11.45
C ALA A 105 -3.62 1.19 11.69
N THR A 106 -2.76 2.17 11.94
CA THR A 106 -3.19 3.55 12.18
C THR A 106 -3.40 4.36 10.91
N GLY A 107 -2.82 3.91 9.80
CA GLY A 107 -2.94 4.59 8.52
C GLY A 107 -1.85 5.61 8.22
N GLY A 108 -0.92 5.83 9.15
CA GLY A 108 0.12 6.85 8.96
C GLY A 108 1.04 6.55 7.79
N THR A 109 1.48 5.31 7.66
CA THR A 109 2.35 4.90 6.56
C THR A 109 1.63 5.03 5.22
N ALA A 110 0.38 4.56 5.15
CA ALA A 110 -0.43 4.67 3.94
C ALA A 110 -0.66 6.13 3.56
N GLU A 111 -0.96 6.98 4.53
CA GLU A 111 -1.14 8.41 4.28
C GLU A 111 0.13 9.04 3.71
N ALA A 112 1.29 8.70 4.25
CA ALA A 112 2.56 9.21 3.73
C ALA A 112 2.78 8.76 2.28
N GLY A 113 2.46 7.50 1.98
CA GLY A 113 2.55 6.99 0.61
C GLY A 113 1.62 7.72 -0.35
N ILE A 114 0.40 7.99 0.08
CA ILE A 114 -0.57 8.76 -0.70
C ILE A 114 -0.03 10.17 -1.00
N LYS A 115 0.51 10.83 0.01
CA LYS A 115 1.05 12.18 -0.16
C LYS A 115 2.21 12.22 -1.16
N LEU A 116 3.07 11.21 -1.14
CA LEU A 116 4.17 11.09 -2.11
C LEU A 116 3.63 10.96 -3.53
N ILE A 117 2.66 10.09 -3.73
CA ILE A 117 2.05 9.87 -5.04
C ILE A 117 1.42 11.17 -5.54
N GLU A 118 0.70 11.86 -4.66
CA GLU A 118 0.04 13.11 -5.02
C GLU A 118 1.03 14.23 -5.34
N LYS A 119 2.19 14.25 -4.68
CA LYS A 119 3.24 15.22 -4.99
C LYS A 119 3.72 15.13 -6.44
N LEU A 120 3.66 13.95 -7.03
CA LEU A 120 4.01 13.73 -8.43
C LEU A 120 2.82 13.89 -9.38
N GLY A 121 1.65 14.21 -8.86
CA GLY A 121 0.45 14.40 -9.65
C GLY A 121 -0.35 13.13 -9.89
N GLY A 122 0.00 12.04 -9.23
CA GLY A 122 -0.76 10.79 -9.31
C GLY A 122 -2.06 10.86 -8.54
N GLU A 123 -2.99 10.01 -8.92
CA GLU A 123 -4.28 9.87 -8.26
C GLU A 123 -4.37 8.49 -7.63
N VAL A 124 -4.47 8.40 -6.30
CA VAL A 124 -4.66 7.12 -5.62
C VAL A 124 -6.14 6.77 -5.72
N ILE A 125 -6.45 5.72 -6.49
CA ILE A 125 -7.84 5.34 -6.71
C ILE A 125 -8.37 4.41 -5.63
N SER A 126 -7.47 3.69 -4.95
CA SER A 126 -7.85 2.77 -3.88
C SER A 126 -6.62 2.35 -3.09
N CYS A 127 -6.83 1.96 -1.85
CA CYS A 127 -5.81 1.38 -0.99
C CYS A 127 -6.24 -0.06 -0.65
N SER A 128 -5.34 -1.02 -0.85
CA SER A 128 -5.66 -2.44 -0.70
C SER A 128 -4.73 -3.11 0.30
N PHE A 129 -5.31 -3.87 1.21
CA PHE A 129 -4.59 -4.53 2.29
C PHE A 129 -5.09 -5.96 2.46
N ILE A 130 -4.26 -6.83 3.04
CA ILE A 130 -4.74 -8.15 3.46
C ILE A 130 -5.52 -8.00 4.76
N ILE A 131 -4.95 -7.29 5.74
CA ILE A 131 -5.49 -7.20 7.10
C ILE A 131 -5.77 -5.75 7.46
N ASP A 132 -6.96 -5.51 7.99
CA ASP A 132 -7.32 -4.25 8.64
C ASP A 132 -7.43 -4.52 10.14
N LEU A 133 -6.87 -3.61 10.93
CA LEU A 133 -7.04 -3.59 12.39
C LEU A 133 -7.96 -2.41 12.72
N PRO A 134 -9.29 -2.61 12.71
CA PRO A 134 -10.24 -1.49 12.74
C PRO A 134 -10.12 -0.60 13.99
N GLU A 135 -9.75 -1.19 15.10
CA GLU A 135 -9.66 -0.42 16.36
C GLU A 135 -8.53 0.59 16.35
N LEU A 136 -7.56 0.45 15.47
CA LEU A 136 -6.47 1.41 15.33
C LEU A 136 -6.82 2.58 14.41
N GLY A 137 -7.95 2.51 13.72
CA GLY A 137 -8.54 3.67 13.05
C GLY A 137 -8.02 4.01 11.69
N GLY A 138 -7.13 3.20 11.10
CA GLY A 138 -6.54 3.52 9.80
C GLY A 138 -7.54 3.58 8.65
N ARG A 139 -8.45 2.61 8.58
CA ARG A 139 -9.48 2.62 7.54
C ARG A 139 -10.35 3.88 7.64
N LYS A 140 -10.83 4.16 8.85
CA LYS A 140 -11.64 5.34 9.08
C LYS A 140 -10.91 6.61 8.68
N HIS A 141 -9.63 6.69 9.02
CA HIS A 141 -8.79 7.83 8.67
C HIS A 141 -8.69 8.02 7.16
N LEU A 142 -8.36 6.96 6.42
CA LEU A 142 -8.20 7.04 4.97
C LEU A 142 -9.53 7.32 4.27
N VAL A 143 -10.61 6.73 4.74
CA VAL A 143 -11.96 6.99 4.19
C VAL A 143 -12.35 8.45 4.41
N GLN A 144 -12.04 9.02 5.57
CA GLN A 144 -12.32 10.43 5.84
C GLN A 144 -11.50 11.35 4.93
N MET A 145 -10.32 10.90 4.50
CA MET A 145 -9.51 11.64 3.52
C MET A 145 -10.06 11.52 2.09
N GLY A 146 -11.07 10.70 1.87
CA GLY A 146 -11.71 10.53 0.57
C GLY A 146 -11.23 9.33 -0.22
N PHE A 147 -10.53 8.39 0.39
CA PHE A 147 -9.97 7.23 -0.32
C PHE A 147 -10.79 5.98 -0.09
N GLU A 148 -10.91 5.16 -1.14
CA GLU A 148 -11.49 3.82 -1.03
C GLU A 148 -10.47 2.90 -0.38
N VAL A 149 -10.93 2.07 0.55
CA VAL A 149 -10.08 1.12 1.25
C VAL A 149 -10.70 -0.28 1.16
N ASN A 150 -9.92 -1.24 0.67
CA ASN A 150 -10.32 -2.63 0.63
C ASN A 150 -9.37 -3.47 1.48
N ALA A 151 -9.91 -4.40 2.25
CA ALA A 151 -9.12 -5.35 3.00
C ALA A 151 -9.77 -6.73 2.90
N LEU A 152 -8.97 -7.78 2.88
CA LEU A 152 -9.51 -9.13 2.76
C LEU A 152 -10.14 -9.60 4.06
N CYS A 153 -9.58 -9.19 5.18
CA CYS A 153 -10.11 -9.56 6.49
C CYS A 153 -9.78 -8.47 7.51
N ASP A 154 -10.44 -8.55 8.65
CA ASP A 154 -10.13 -7.67 9.77
C ASP A 154 -10.00 -8.50 11.05
N PHE A 155 -9.24 -7.97 12.00
CA PHE A 155 -9.11 -8.57 13.32
C PHE A 155 -9.37 -7.48 14.36
N GLU A 156 -10.27 -7.79 15.27
CA GLU A 156 -10.59 -6.88 16.36
C GLU A 156 -9.61 -7.03 17.51
N GLY A 157 -9.47 -5.94 18.26
CA GLY A 157 -8.75 -5.94 19.51
C GLY A 157 -7.27 -6.00 19.35
N ASP A 158 -6.71 -6.51 20.33
CA ASP A 158 -5.28 -6.71 20.46
C ASP A 158 -4.70 -7.70 19.42
#